data_225bded67c089fd68b25d74c9eb6e1ce
#
_entry.id   225bded67c089fd68b25d74c9eb6e1ce
#
_cell.length_a   1.000
_cell.length_b   1.000
_cell.length_c   1.000
_cell.angle_alpha   90.00
_cell.angle_beta   90.00
_cell.angle_gamma   90.00
#
_symmetry.space_group_name_H-M   'P 1'
#
loop_
_entity.id
_entity.type
_entity.pdbx_description
1 polymer ?
#
loop_
_entity_poly.entity_id
_entity_poly.type
_entity_poly.pdbx_seq_one_letter_code
_entity_poly.pdbx_strand_id
1 'polypeptide(L)'
;MAPSKSSLTPLKPARDGDLGAADRVLAYAADALGALAAALDGEFVRAVDVLLEAKGRVIVSGMGKSGHIARKIAATLSSTGTPAYFVHPAEASHGDLGAVARQDVLLMLSWGGETAELGDLISYAKRFRIPVIGIASNPDSTLMQAADVKLLLPRAPEACPNGLAPTTSTTMMLALGDALAVALMERKGFSPDQYRDIHPGGSLGRALIRVADLMHREGEIPLAREDASMREVLLTMASGRLGCVGVVDGTGALIGIVTDGDVRRHAGKDLESRTAATVMSRSPKIAHPGQLAVEALAQMTDNKITQLFVLEAGSGPKKPVGVLHIHDCLRAGLG
;
A
#
# COMPACT_ATOMS: atom_id res chain seq x y z
N MET A 1 13.41 -55.33 13.74
CA MET A 1 12.17 -55.25 12.95
C MET A 1 12.30 -54.01 12.06
N ALA A 2 12.40 -54.19 10.73
CA ALA A 2 12.50 -53.07 9.80
C ALA A 2 11.12 -52.38 9.68
N PRO A 3 11.03 -51.02 9.53
CA PRO A 3 9.78 -50.36 9.36
C PRO A 3 9.17 -50.71 8.00
N SER A 4 7.90 -51.09 7.99
CA SER A 4 7.09 -51.42 6.84
C SER A 4 7.09 -50.20 5.88
N LYS A 5 7.55 -50.39 4.63
CA LYS A 5 7.39 -49.46 3.55
C LYS A 5 5.89 -49.33 3.24
N SER A 6 5.27 -48.25 3.67
CA SER A 6 3.95 -47.85 3.19
C SER A 6 4.06 -47.65 1.68
N SER A 7 3.47 -48.52 0.89
CA SER A 7 3.33 -48.42 -0.53
C SER A 7 2.32 -47.29 -0.84
N LEU A 8 2.80 -46.08 -1.06
CA LEU A 8 2.00 -45.02 -1.60
C LEU A 8 1.55 -45.45 -3.00
N THR A 9 0.30 -45.78 -3.17
CA THR A 9 -0.32 -46.03 -4.46
C THR A 9 -0.30 -44.72 -5.25
N PRO A 10 0.31 -44.65 -6.46
CA PRO A 10 0.27 -43.44 -7.24
C PRO A 10 -1.19 -43.09 -7.53
N LEU A 11 -1.62 -41.88 -7.15
CA LEU A 11 -2.91 -41.34 -7.53
C LEU A 11 -2.98 -41.34 -9.07
N LYS A 12 -3.96 -42.07 -9.64
CA LYS A 12 -4.21 -42.00 -11.09
C LYS A 12 -4.50 -40.56 -11.44
N PRO A 13 -3.88 -40.01 -12.53
CA PRO A 13 -4.19 -38.65 -12.97
C PRO A 13 -5.70 -38.54 -13.18
N ALA A 14 -6.30 -37.48 -12.64
CA ALA A 14 -7.71 -37.18 -12.87
C ALA A 14 -7.94 -37.03 -14.39
N ARG A 15 -9.15 -37.37 -14.85
CA ARG A 15 -9.49 -37.49 -16.28
C ARG A 15 -9.24 -36.21 -17.13
N ASP A 16 -9.04 -35.07 -16.48
CA ASP A 16 -8.90 -33.76 -17.13
C ASP A 16 -7.47 -33.17 -17.03
N GLY A 17 -6.46 -34.00 -16.84
CA GLY A 17 -5.06 -33.58 -16.95
C GLY A 17 -4.69 -32.43 -15.99
N ASP A 18 -4.15 -31.36 -16.56
CA ASP A 18 -3.60 -30.22 -15.82
C ASP A 18 -4.67 -29.40 -15.08
N LEU A 19 -5.88 -29.26 -15.66
CA LEU A 19 -7.00 -28.56 -15.01
C LEU A 19 -7.46 -29.26 -13.75
N GLY A 20 -7.54 -30.61 -13.77
CA GLY A 20 -7.88 -31.38 -12.57
C GLY A 20 -6.83 -31.28 -11.46
N ALA A 21 -5.56 -31.09 -11.81
CA ALA A 21 -4.51 -30.80 -10.84
C ALA A 21 -4.66 -29.40 -10.24
N ALA A 22 -4.96 -28.39 -11.06
CA ALA A 22 -5.21 -27.02 -10.61
C ALA A 22 -6.44 -26.95 -9.69
N ASP A 23 -7.56 -27.57 -10.08
CA ASP A 23 -8.78 -27.61 -9.30
C ASP A 23 -8.55 -28.24 -7.91
N ARG A 24 -7.79 -29.32 -7.87
CA ARG A 24 -7.44 -29.99 -6.58
C ARG A 24 -6.62 -29.05 -5.68
N VAL A 25 -5.63 -28.34 -6.21
CA VAL A 25 -4.81 -27.39 -5.43
C VAL A 25 -5.69 -26.27 -4.88
N LEU A 26 -6.56 -25.69 -5.69
CA LEU A 26 -7.42 -24.60 -5.30
C LEU A 26 -8.49 -25.05 -4.28
N ALA A 27 -9.08 -26.22 -4.48
CA ALA A 27 -10.08 -26.80 -3.55
C ALA A 27 -9.45 -27.06 -2.18
N TYR A 28 -8.28 -27.73 -2.13
CA TYR A 28 -7.60 -27.98 -0.85
C TYR A 28 -7.22 -26.70 -0.13
N ALA A 29 -6.77 -25.68 -0.87
CA ALA A 29 -6.46 -24.37 -0.30
C ALA A 29 -7.73 -23.70 0.26
N ALA A 30 -8.84 -23.71 -0.49
CA ALA A 30 -10.11 -23.11 -0.04
C ALA A 30 -10.65 -23.78 1.24
N ASP A 31 -10.67 -25.12 1.28
CA ASP A 31 -11.12 -25.88 2.44
C ASP A 31 -10.23 -25.61 3.68
N ALA A 32 -8.91 -25.58 3.47
CA ALA A 32 -7.96 -25.30 4.56
C ALA A 32 -8.07 -23.87 5.08
N LEU A 33 -8.29 -22.88 4.21
CA LEU A 33 -8.53 -21.48 4.61
C LEU A 33 -9.86 -21.34 5.38
N GLY A 34 -10.91 -22.06 4.96
CA GLY A 34 -12.16 -22.12 5.70
C GLY A 34 -11.99 -22.72 7.10
N ALA A 35 -11.24 -23.83 7.20
CA ALA A 35 -10.91 -24.45 8.49
C ALA A 35 -10.06 -23.52 9.36
N LEU A 36 -9.09 -22.82 8.78
CA LEU A 36 -8.26 -21.84 9.49
C LEU A 36 -9.11 -20.68 10.04
N ALA A 37 -10.00 -20.14 9.25
CA ALA A 37 -10.89 -19.05 9.68
C ALA A 37 -11.79 -19.48 10.85
N ALA A 38 -12.30 -20.71 10.81
CA ALA A 38 -13.12 -21.27 11.89
C ALA A 38 -12.32 -21.60 13.16
N ALA A 39 -11.00 -21.80 13.04
CA ALA A 39 -10.11 -22.13 14.16
C ALA A 39 -9.49 -20.90 14.85
N LEU A 40 -9.65 -19.68 14.29
CA LEU A 40 -9.16 -18.46 14.92
C LEU A 40 -9.88 -18.21 16.24
N ASP A 41 -9.10 -17.94 17.27
CA ASP A 41 -9.56 -17.74 18.64
C ASP A 41 -8.90 -16.55 19.33
N GLY A 42 -8.93 -16.48 20.65
CA GLY A 42 -8.30 -15.45 21.46
C GLY A 42 -6.77 -15.34 21.29
N GLU A 43 -6.10 -16.42 20.88
CA GLU A 43 -4.66 -16.38 20.62
C GLU A 43 -4.31 -15.51 19.41
N PHE A 44 -5.19 -15.41 18.39
CA PHE A 44 -5.00 -14.47 17.31
C PHE A 44 -5.06 -13.02 17.81
N VAL A 45 -6.04 -12.69 18.64
CA VAL A 45 -6.16 -11.34 19.24
C VAL A 45 -4.93 -11.04 20.08
N ARG A 46 -4.48 -12.00 20.88
CA ARG A 46 -3.28 -11.87 21.71
C ARG A 46 -2.01 -11.68 20.87
N ALA A 47 -1.91 -12.36 19.73
CA ALA A 47 -0.80 -12.14 18.79
C ALA A 47 -0.78 -10.68 18.28
N VAL A 48 -1.94 -10.16 17.89
CA VAL A 48 -2.07 -8.75 17.46
C VAL A 48 -1.70 -7.80 18.58
N ASP A 49 -2.11 -8.06 19.83
CA ASP A 49 -1.75 -7.25 20.99
C ASP A 49 -0.23 -7.19 21.21
N VAL A 50 0.42 -8.36 21.24
CA VAL A 50 1.88 -8.48 21.41
C VAL A 50 2.63 -7.74 20.30
N LEU A 51 2.18 -7.87 19.05
CA LEU A 51 2.79 -7.17 17.90
C LEU A 51 2.54 -5.65 17.94
N LEU A 52 1.40 -5.21 18.44
CA LEU A 52 1.06 -3.79 18.57
C LEU A 52 1.89 -3.10 19.67
N GLU A 53 2.13 -3.82 20.78
CA GLU A 53 2.87 -3.32 21.94
C GLU A 53 4.39 -3.34 21.74
N ALA A 54 4.89 -4.03 20.70
CA ALA A 54 6.31 -4.13 20.39
C ALA A 54 6.96 -2.75 20.27
N LYS A 55 8.05 -2.54 21.00
CA LYS A 55 8.84 -1.29 20.94
C LYS A 55 9.95 -1.34 19.89
N GLY A 56 10.27 -2.55 19.42
CA GLY A 56 11.21 -2.82 18.35
C GLY A 56 10.51 -3.23 17.06
N ARG A 57 11.10 -4.19 16.37
CA ARG A 57 10.62 -4.73 15.09
C ARG A 57 9.99 -6.10 15.30
N VAL A 58 9.22 -6.54 14.32
CA VAL A 58 8.81 -7.94 14.20
C VAL A 58 9.88 -8.69 13.41
N ILE A 59 10.59 -9.58 14.07
CA ILE A 59 11.56 -10.47 13.42
C ILE A 59 10.83 -11.73 12.99
N VAL A 60 10.70 -11.91 11.68
CA VAL A 60 10.00 -13.07 11.11
C VAL A 60 11.02 -14.10 10.68
N SER A 61 10.82 -15.37 11.05
CA SER A 61 11.78 -16.45 10.74
C SER A 61 11.06 -17.75 10.36
N GLY A 62 11.74 -18.56 9.57
CA GLY A 62 11.30 -19.87 9.10
C GLY A 62 12.29 -20.45 8.10
N MET A 63 12.27 -21.77 7.91
CA MET A 63 13.16 -22.50 7.04
C MET A 63 12.49 -22.95 5.74
N GLY A 64 13.23 -23.00 4.66
CA GLY A 64 12.76 -23.51 3.35
C GLY A 64 11.51 -22.79 2.83
N LYS A 65 10.44 -23.53 2.52
CA LYS A 65 9.19 -22.94 2.02
C LYS A 65 8.54 -22.01 3.05
N SER A 66 8.54 -22.39 4.34
CA SER A 66 8.07 -21.52 5.43
C SER A 66 8.92 -20.23 5.52
N GLY A 67 10.21 -20.29 5.23
CA GLY A 67 11.09 -19.14 5.19
C GLY A 67 10.74 -18.16 4.05
N HIS A 68 10.36 -18.66 2.87
CA HIS A 68 9.87 -17.80 1.79
C HIS A 68 8.56 -17.10 2.17
N ILE A 69 7.65 -17.81 2.84
CA ILE A 69 6.42 -17.21 3.37
C ILE A 69 6.74 -16.18 4.47
N ALA A 70 7.67 -16.48 5.37
CA ALA A 70 8.13 -15.56 6.41
C ALA A 70 8.70 -14.25 5.81
N ARG A 71 9.47 -14.33 4.74
CA ARG A 71 9.95 -13.14 3.99
C ARG A 71 8.80 -12.29 3.46
N LYS A 72 7.77 -12.95 2.86
CA LYS A 72 6.59 -12.23 2.36
C LYS A 72 5.82 -11.59 3.51
N ILE A 73 5.63 -12.26 4.62
CA ILE A 73 4.95 -11.71 5.80
C ILE A 73 5.71 -10.50 6.35
N ALA A 74 7.03 -10.57 6.48
CA ALA A 74 7.86 -9.44 6.90
C ALA A 74 7.70 -8.22 5.96
N ALA A 75 7.71 -8.47 4.65
CA ALA A 75 7.49 -7.42 3.65
C ALA A 75 6.10 -6.79 3.78
N THR A 76 5.04 -7.62 3.95
CA THR A 76 3.67 -7.14 4.14
C THR A 76 3.53 -6.30 5.40
N LEU A 77 4.03 -6.77 6.54
CA LEU A 77 4.03 -6.01 7.80
C LEU A 77 4.70 -4.65 7.63
N SER A 78 5.89 -4.62 7.02
CA SER A 78 6.62 -3.37 6.76
C SER A 78 5.83 -2.44 5.87
N SER A 79 5.22 -2.96 4.79
CA SER A 79 4.42 -2.18 3.84
C SER A 79 3.06 -1.73 4.36
N THR A 80 2.65 -2.21 5.53
CA THR A 80 1.41 -1.84 6.23
C THR A 80 1.66 -1.12 7.57
N GLY A 81 2.85 -0.53 7.74
CA GLY A 81 3.18 0.33 8.87
C GLY A 81 3.61 -0.41 10.15
N THR A 82 3.98 -1.69 10.06
CA THR A 82 4.59 -2.44 11.16
C THR A 82 6.03 -2.79 10.79
N PRO A 83 7.05 -2.15 11.39
CA PRO A 83 8.45 -2.46 11.09
C PRO A 83 8.75 -3.94 11.31
N ALA A 84 9.16 -4.64 10.25
CA ALA A 84 9.44 -6.06 10.29
C ALA A 84 10.67 -6.41 9.45
N TYR A 85 11.35 -7.47 9.82
CA TYR A 85 12.55 -7.95 9.14
C TYR A 85 12.61 -9.48 9.17
N PHE A 86 13.04 -10.09 8.06
CA PHE A 86 13.25 -11.54 8.01
C PHE A 86 14.69 -11.89 8.44
N VAL A 87 14.82 -12.82 9.37
CA VAL A 87 16.09 -13.43 9.77
C VAL A 87 16.07 -14.90 9.39
N HIS A 88 17.08 -15.33 8.60
CA HIS A 88 17.21 -16.73 8.23
C HIS A 88 17.72 -17.54 9.43
N PRO A 89 17.05 -18.62 9.85
CA PRO A 89 17.41 -19.29 11.10
C PRO A 89 18.82 -19.92 11.08
N ALA A 90 19.29 -20.42 9.92
CA ALA A 90 20.64 -20.94 9.80
C ALA A 90 21.70 -19.83 9.92
N GLU A 91 21.47 -18.65 9.35
CA GLU A 91 22.37 -17.51 9.45
C GLU A 91 22.36 -16.92 10.88
N ALA A 92 21.23 -17.04 11.59
CA ALA A 92 21.13 -16.64 12.99
C ALA A 92 22.19 -17.36 13.84
N SER A 93 22.39 -18.66 13.64
CA SER A 93 23.39 -19.48 14.36
C SER A 93 24.82 -19.06 14.03
N HIS A 94 25.04 -18.29 12.96
CA HIS A 94 26.35 -17.82 12.51
C HIS A 94 26.57 -16.30 12.70
N GLY A 95 25.76 -15.64 13.53
CA GLY A 95 25.98 -14.24 13.92
C GLY A 95 24.78 -13.32 13.74
N ASP A 96 23.81 -13.66 12.87
CA ASP A 96 22.63 -12.80 12.62
C ASP A 96 21.67 -12.71 13.82
N LEU A 97 21.87 -13.49 14.89
CA LEU A 97 21.24 -13.22 16.20
C LEU A 97 21.55 -11.78 16.70
N GLY A 98 22.67 -11.20 16.30
CA GLY A 98 23.01 -9.81 16.60
C GLY A 98 22.03 -8.78 15.98
N ALA A 99 21.26 -9.16 14.97
CA ALA A 99 20.21 -8.31 14.38
C ALA A 99 18.93 -8.29 15.21
N VAL A 100 18.77 -9.20 16.20
CA VAL A 100 17.58 -9.32 17.05
C VAL A 100 17.79 -8.53 18.33
N ALA A 101 17.02 -7.47 18.53
CA ALA A 101 17.06 -6.63 19.72
C ALA A 101 16.10 -7.14 20.82
N ARG A 102 16.38 -6.79 22.07
CA ARG A 102 15.53 -7.19 23.22
C ARG A 102 14.11 -6.61 23.18
N GLN A 103 13.90 -5.59 22.37
CA GLN A 103 12.61 -4.88 22.20
C GLN A 103 11.78 -5.44 21.03
N ASP A 104 12.38 -6.38 20.27
CA ASP A 104 11.73 -7.02 19.13
C ASP A 104 10.74 -8.09 19.59
N VAL A 105 9.89 -8.56 18.67
CA VAL A 105 9.03 -9.72 18.81
C VAL A 105 9.41 -10.72 17.73
N LEU A 106 9.53 -12.00 18.08
CA LEU A 106 9.80 -13.06 17.11
C LEU A 106 8.49 -13.69 16.63
N LEU A 107 8.30 -13.74 15.30
CA LEU A 107 7.22 -14.47 14.62
C LEU A 107 7.85 -15.63 13.86
N MET A 108 7.70 -16.86 14.35
CA MET A 108 8.36 -18.04 13.83
C MET A 108 7.38 -19.00 13.14
N LEU A 109 7.73 -19.44 11.92
CA LEU A 109 6.92 -20.32 11.11
C LEU A 109 7.58 -21.68 10.90
N SER A 110 6.90 -22.75 11.29
CA SER A 110 7.32 -24.13 11.00
C SER A 110 6.09 -25.05 10.97
N TRP A 111 5.82 -25.72 9.83
CA TRP A 111 4.63 -26.57 9.71
C TRP A 111 4.53 -27.60 10.84
N GLY A 112 5.56 -28.39 11.02
CA GLY A 112 5.61 -29.41 12.11
C GLY A 112 6.05 -28.84 13.46
N GLY A 113 6.63 -27.65 13.47
CA GLY A 113 7.16 -27.01 14.69
C GLY A 113 8.48 -27.60 15.21
N GLU A 114 9.10 -28.53 14.46
CA GLU A 114 10.33 -29.26 14.85
C GLU A 114 11.55 -28.92 13.97
N THR A 115 11.56 -27.70 13.37
CA THR A 115 12.70 -27.23 12.57
C THR A 115 13.89 -26.93 13.47
N ALA A 116 14.93 -27.76 13.39
CA ALA A 116 16.09 -27.70 14.29
C ALA A 116 16.80 -26.34 14.26
N GLU A 117 16.88 -25.72 13.08
CA GLU A 117 17.54 -24.42 12.86
C GLU A 117 16.86 -23.26 13.61
N LEU A 118 15.60 -23.40 14.01
CA LEU A 118 14.92 -22.40 14.86
C LEU A 118 15.39 -22.46 16.33
N GLY A 119 16.08 -23.53 16.74
CA GLY A 119 16.48 -23.78 18.12
C GLY A 119 17.32 -22.66 18.74
N ASP A 120 18.27 -22.10 17.99
CA ASP A 120 19.11 -21.02 18.49
C ASP A 120 18.35 -19.71 18.66
N LEU A 121 17.43 -19.39 17.73
CA LEU A 121 16.53 -18.23 17.87
C LEU A 121 15.60 -18.41 19.10
N ILE A 122 15.05 -19.60 19.31
CA ILE A 122 14.22 -19.93 20.48
C ILE A 122 15.02 -19.77 21.77
N SER A 123 16.24 -20.32 21.82
CA SER A 123 17.12 -20.24 22.97
C SER A 123 17.53 -18.80 23.29
N TYR A 124 17.84 -18.02 22.24
CA TYR A 124 18.15 -16.59 22.35
C TYR A 124 16.95 -15.81 22.89
N ALA A 125 15.76 -16.02 22.32
CA ALA A 125 14.53 -15.37 22.78
C ALA A 125 14.24 -15.64 24.25
N LYS A 126 14.31 -16.89 24.67
CA LYS A 126 14.12 -17.27 26.08
C LYS A 126 15.14 -16.59 27.00
N ARG A 127 16.42 -16.59 26.61
CA ARG A 127 17.50 -15.97 27.41
C ARG A 127 17.28 -14.48 27.64
N PHE A 128 16.79 -13.76 26.62
CA PHE A 128 16.62 -12.31 26.66
C PHE A 128 15.18 -11.86 26.90
N ARG A 129 14.25 -12.82 27.11
CA ARG A 129 12.82 -12.59 27.35
C ARG A 129 12.17 -11.82 26.21
N ILE A 130 12.54 -12.16 24.97
CA ILE A 130 11.93 -11.62 23.76
C ILE A 130 10.65 -12.43 23.50
N PRO A 131 9.49 -11.80 23.33
CA PRO A 131 8.24 -12.50 23.06
C PRO A 131 8.31 -13.33 21.78
N VAL A 132 7.78 -14.55 21.81
CA VAL A 132 7.74 -15.48 20.68
C VAL A 132 6.30 -15.79 20.32
N ILE A 133 5.93 -15.56 19.06
CA ILE A 133 4.69 -16.00 18.43
C ILE A 133 5.03 -17.17 17.52
N GLY A 134 4.50 -18.34 17.79
CA GLY A 134 4.72 -19.56 17.01
C GLY A 134 3.55 -19.83 16.07
N ILE A 135 3.84 -20.17 14.80
CA ILE A 135 2.86 -20.66 13.82
C ILE A 135 3.24 -22.09 13.43
N ALA A 136 2.44 -23.08 13.84
CA ALA A 136 2.67 -24.48 13.51
C ALA A 136 1.35 -25.29 13.54
N SER A 137 1.36 -26.53 13.03
CA SER A 137 0.19 -27.43 13.06
C SER A 137 0.21 -28.43 14.20
N ASN A 138 1.37 -28.59 14.89
CA ASN A 138 1.49 -29.53 16.04
C ASN A 138 1.61 -28.72 17.35
N PRO A 139 0.59 -28.76 18.23
CA PRO A 139 0.59 -28.01 19.49
C PRO A 139 1.67 -28.46 20.46
N ASP A 140 2.14 -29.69 20.36
CA ASP A 140 3.13 -30.30 21.25
C ASP A 140 4.56 -30.14 20.75
N SER A 141 4.77 -29.43 19.62
CA SER A 141 6.07 -29.24 19.02
C SER A 141 6.98 -28.31 19.83
N THR A 142 8.28 -28.42 19.61
CA THR A 142 9.33 -27.61 20.26
C THR A 142 9.05 -26.10 20.10
N LEU A 143 8.67 -25.67 18.90
CA LEU A 143 8.32 -24.27 18.66
C LEU A 143 7.09 -23.84 19.50
N MET A 144 6.02 -24.64 19.47
CA MET A 144 4.77 -24.27 20.15
C MET A 144 4.89 -24.34 21.68
N GLN A 145 5.71 -25.24 22.21
CA GLN A 145 6.02 -25.26 23.64
C GLN A 145 6.87 -24.05 24.08
N ALA A 146 7.68 -23.53 23.18
CA ALA A 146 8.53 -22.36 23.44
C ALA A 146 7.79 -21.03 23.26
N ALA A 147 6.73 -20.99 22.45
CA ALA A 147 6.00 -19.79 22.10
C ALA A 147 5.15 -19.26 23.26
N ASP A 148 5.18 -17.93 23.45
CA ASP A 148 4.31 -17.21 24.37
C ASP A 148 2.89 -17.08 23.82
N VAL A 149 2.76 -17.00 22.48
CA VAL A 149 1.48 -16.98 21.75
C VAL A 149 1.51 -18.07 20.68
N LYS A 150 0.44 -18.86 20.61
CA LYS A 150 0.38 -20.09 19.83
C LYS A 150 -0.69 -19.99 18.75
N LEU A 151 -0.29 -19.68 17.52
CA LEU A 151 -1.17 -19.66 16.37
C LEU A 151 -1.19 -21.05 15.71
N LEU A 152 -2.17 -21.86 16.09
CA LEU A 152 -2.29 -23.24 15.63
C LEU A 152 -2.94 -23.30 14.25
N LEU A 153 -2.24 -23.92 13.29
CA LEU A 153 -2.79 -24.21 11.97
C LEU A 153 -3.57 -25.54 11.98
N PRO A 154 -4.77 -25.59 11.41
CA PRO A 154 -5.48 -26.84 11.19
C PRO A 154 -4.65 -27.83 10.38
N ARG A 155 -4.72 -29.12 10.72
CA ARG A 155 -4.09 -30.13 9.89
C ARG A 155 -4.88 -30.30 8.59
N ALA A 156 -4.22 -30.13 7.47
CA ALA A 156 -4.78 -30.28 6.13
C ALA A 156 -3.80 -31.05 5.23
N PRO A 157 -4.30 -31.85 4.28
CA PRO A 157 -3.43 -32.53 3.33
C PRO A 157 -2.78 -31.56 2.36
N GLU A 158 -1.54 -31.86 1.97
CA GLU A 158 -0.91 -31.16 0.87
C GLU A 158 -1.52 -31.59 -0.48
N ALA A 159 -1.71 -30.63 -1.39
CA ALA A 159 -2.35 -30.90 -2.67
C ALA A 159 -1.43 -31.64 -3.68
N CYS A 160 -0.13 -31.76 -3.38
CA CYS A 160 0.79 -32.48 -4.24
C CYS A 160 0.47 -33.99 -4.24
N PRO A 161 0.66 -34.69 -5.37
CA PRO A 161 0.30 -36.12 -5.49
C PRO A 161 0.97 -37.04 -4.46
N ASN A 162 2.14 -36.65 -3.98
CA ASN A 162 2.91 -37.41 -2.99
C ASN A 162 2.66 -36.96 -1.54
N GLY A 163 1.85 -35.91 -1.30
CA GLY A 163 1.60 -35.35 0.02
C GLY A 163 2.82 -34.73 0.70
N LEU A 164 3.89 -34.42 -0.05
CA LEU A 164 5.18 -34.00 0.51
C LEU A 164 5.50 -32.52 0.25
N ALA A 165 5.16 -32.01 -0.93
CA ALA A 165 5.47 -30.63 -1.29
C ALA A 165 4.52 -29.66 -0.56
N PRO A 166 5.03 -28.72 0.25
CA PRO A 166 4.20 -27.74 0.92
C PRO A 166 3.45 -26.86 -0.09
N THR A 167 2.14 -26.94 -0.07
CA THR A 167 1.17 -26.20 -0.88
C THR A 167 0.09 -25.60 0.01
N THR A 168 -0.79 -26.43 0.53
CA THR A 168 -1.89 -26.05 1.43
C THR A 168 -1.37 -25.42 2.71
N SER A 169 -0.35 -26.01 3.33
CA SER A 169 0.27 -25.49 4.56
C SER A 169 0.84 -24.08 4.37
N THR A 170 1.54 -23.85 3.27
CA THR A 170 2.14 -22.53 2.97
C THR A 170 1.08 -21.50 2.63
N THR A 171 -0.03 -21.88 2.00
CA THR A 171 -1.16 -20.98 1.74
C THR A 171 -1.82 -20.54 3.05
N MET A 172 -2.03 -21.45 4.01
CA MET A 172 -2.54 -21.08 5.34
C MET A 172 -1.61 -20.14 6.09
N MET A 173 -0.30 -20.42 6.10
CA MET A 173 0.70 -19.54 6.74
C MET A 173 0.68 -18.14 6.14
N LEU A 174 0.60 -18.04 4.81
CA LEU A 174 0.54 -16.79 4.10
C LEU A 174 -0.71 -15.98 4.49
N ALA A 175 -1.88 -16.62 4.41
CA ALA A 175 -3.15 -15.99 4.74
C ALA A 175 -3.22 -15.53 6.21
N LEU A 176 -2.70 -16.33 7.15
CA LEU A 176 -2.64 -15.97 8.56
C LEU A 176 -1.72 -14.76 8.80
N GLY A 177 -0.57 -14.74 8.13
CA GLY A 177 0.36 -13.59 8.19
C GLY A 177 -0.24 -12.30 7.63
N ASP A 178 -1.00 -12.39 6.53
CA ASP A 178 -1.72 -11.25 5.97
C ASP A 178 -2.86 -10.79 6.89
N ALA A 179 -3.57 -11.72 7.52
CA ALA A 179 -4.60 -11.39 8.51
C ALA A 179 -4.01 -10.62 9.72
N LEU A 180 -2.84 -11.03 10.22
CA LEU A 180 -2.12 -10.27 11.26
C LEU A 180 -1.75 -8.88 10.80
N ALA A 181 -1.20 -8.74 9.59
CA ALA A 181 -0.80 -7.45 9.04
C ALA A 181 -1.98 -6.48 8.86
N VAL A 182 -3.12 -6.98 8.35
CA VAL A 182 -4.34 -6.19 8.17
C VAL A 182 -4.94 -5.80 9.53
N ALA A 183 -5.03 -6.73 10.49
CA ALA A 183 -5.53 -6.42 11.83
C ALA A 183 -4.69 -5.34 12.53
N LEU A 184 -3.35 -5.40 12.39
CA LEU A 184 -2.44 -4.37 12.90
C LEU A 184 -2.63 -3.03 12.20
N MET A 185 -2.80 -3.04 10.87
CA MET A 185 -3.05 -1.86 10.07
C MET A 185 -4.32 -1.13 10.52
N GLU A 186 -5.41 -1.88 10.73
CA GLU A 186 -6.68 -1.35 11.22
C GLU A 186 -6.56 -0.77 12.64
N ARG A 187 -5.94 -1.51 13.56
CA ARG A 187 -5.75 -1.06 14.95
C ARG A 187 -4.83 0.15 15.09
N LYS A 188 -3.86 0.31 14.18
CA LYS A 188 -2.98 1.49 14.11
C LYS A 188 -3.63 2.68 13.42
N GLY A 189 -4.78 2.49 12.75
CA GLY A 189 -5.39 3.53 11.92
C GLY A 189 -4.49 3.95 10.75
N PHE A 190 -3.75 2.98 10.17
CA PHE A 190 -2.78 3.25 9.10
C PHE A 190 -3.47 3.79 7.85
N SER A 191 -3.17 5.05 7.53
CA SER A 191 -3.88 5.81 6.49
C SER A 191 -3.31 5.60 5.08
N PRO A 192 -4.09 5.92 4.02
CA PRO A 192 -3.58 5.96 2.64
C PRO A 192 -2.40 6.92 2.46
N ASP A 193 -2.34 8.02 3.20
CA ASP A 193 -1.22 8.96 3.14
C ASP A 193 0.06 8.34 3.70
N GLN A 194 -0.03 7.63 4.83
CA GLN A 194 1.10 6.87 5.38
C GLN A 194 1.54 5.74 4.43
N TYR A 195 0.58 5.09 3.73
CA TYR A 195 0.90 4.09 2.71
C TYR A 195 1.72 4.71 1.56
N ARG A 196 1.31 5.89 1.07
CA ARG A 196 2.04 6.65 0.03
C ARG A 196 3.47 6.97 0.45
N ASP A 197 3.66 7.42 1.70
CA ASP A 197 4.97 7.83 2.23
C ASP A 197 6.00 6.70 2.18
N ILE A 198 5.57 5.44 2.38
CA ILE A 198 6.44 4.27 2.34
C ILE A 198 6.48 3.56 0.98
N HIS A 199 5.65 4.01 -0.01
CA HIS A 199 5.64 3.46 -1.38
C HIS A 199 5.84 4.55 -2.46
N PRO A 200 6.86 5.41 -2.38
CA PRO A 200 6.98 6.59 -3.25
C PRO A 200 7.15 6.24 -4.74
N GLY A 201 7.69 5.08 -5.07
CA GLY A 201 7.96 4.66 -6.46
C GLY A 201 6.91 3.71 -7.07
N GLY A 202 5.94 3.24 -6.29
CA GLY A 202 4.94 2.27 -6.75
C GLY A 202 3.76 2.89 -7.50
N SER A 203 3.11 2.13 -8.37
CA SER A 203 1.86 2.57 -9.04
C SER A 203 0.76 2.96 -8.05
N LEU A 204 0.64 2.20 -6.94
CA LEU A 204 -0.30 2.49 -5.87
C LEU A 204 0.04 3.80 -5.14
N GLY A 205 1.33 4.07 -4.85
CA GLY A 205 1.74 5.34 -4.24
C GLY A 205 1.43 6.53 -5.14
N ARG A 206 1.70 6.42 -6.44
CA ARG A 206 1.35 7.45 -7.43
C ARG A 206 -0.14 7.71 -7.52
N ALA A 207 -0.98 6.67 -7.48
CA ALA A 207 -2.44 6.83 -7.50
C ALA A 207 -2.99 7.61 -6.30
N LEU A 208 -2.25 7.70 -5.19
CA LEU A 208 -2.63 8.42 -3.98
C LEU A 208 -2.09 9.86 -3.91
N ILE A 209 -1.35 10.33 -4.93
CA ILE A 209 -0.88 11.73 -5.03
C ILE A 209 -2.10 12.66 -5.08
N ARG A 210 -2.07 13.71 -4.25
CA ARG A 210 -3.12 14.73 -4.20
C ARG A 210 -2.77 15.93 -5.06
N VAL A 211 -3.79 16.68 -5.43
CA VAL A 211 -3.63 17.97 -6.13
C VAL A 211 -2.71 18.91 -5.36
N ALA A 212 -2.83 18.95 -4.02
CA ALA A 212 -1.98 19.76 -3.15
C ALA A 212 -0.48 19.45 -3.24
N ASP A 213 -0.12 18.22 -3.66
CA ASP A 213 1.28 17.80 -3.77
C ASP A 213 1.95 18.28 -5.08
N LEU A 214 1.13 18.60 -6.11
CA LEU A 214 1.58 18.94 -7.46
C LEU A 214 1.25 20.38 -7.89
N MET A 215 0.29 21.03 -7.23
CA MET A 215 -0.15 22.37 -7.64
C MET A 215 0.91 23.42 -7.39
N HIS A 216 1.00 24.40 -8.29
CA HIS A 216 1.69 25.65 -8.07
C HIS A 216 0.93 26.48 -7.02
N ARG A 217 1.66 27.13 -6.11
CA ARG A 217 1.09 27.85 -4.96
C ARG A 217 1.33 29.36 -5.04
N GLU A 218 1.09 30.04 -3.92
CA GLU A 218 1.25 31.47 -3.76
C GLU A 218 2.56 32.02 -4.38
N GLY A 219 2.44 33.09 -5.16
CA GLY A 219 3.56 33.65 -5.95
C GLY A 219 3.69 33.07 -7.36
N GLU A 220 3.15 31.89 -7.62
CA GLU A 220 3.19 31.26 -8.95
C GLU A 220 1.80 31.18 -9.60
N ILE A 221 0.73 31.58 -8.89
CA ILE A 221 -0.64 31.55 -9.41
C ILE A 221 -0.85 32.77 -10.31
N PRO A 222 -1.03 32.63 -11.63
CA PRO A 222 -1.27 33.75 -12.52
C PRO A 222 -2.69 34.27 -12.33
N LEU A 223 -2.84 35.41 -11.67
CA LEU A 223 -4.13 36.06 -11.41
C LEU A 223 -4.16 37.47 -11.97
N ALA A 224 -5.33 37.89 -12.44
CA ALA A 224 -5.63 39.28 -12.83
C ALA A 224 -7.01 39.67 -12.28
N ARG A 225 -7.22 40.96 -12.05
CA ARG A 225 -8.54 41.48 -11.69
C ARG A 225 -9.43 41.53 -12.92
N GLU A 226 -10.74 41.49 -12.70
CA GLU A 226 -11.73 41.54 -13.78
C GLU A 226 -11.66 42.82 -14.63
N ASP A 227 -11.21 43.95 -14.04
CA ASP A 227 -11.02 45.24 -14.68
C ASP A 227 -9.63 45.43 -15.32
N ALA A 228 -8.69 44.49 -15.11
CA ALA A 228 -7.36 44.53 -15.71
C ALA A 228 -7.43 44.53 -17.25
N SER A 229 -6.54 45.30 -17.90
CA SER A 229 -6.41 45.28 -19.34
C SER A 229 -5.88 43.94 -19.85
N MET A 230 -6.27 43.55 -21.06
CA MET A 230 -5.73 42.34 -21.68
C MET A 230 -4.20 42.41 -21.90
N ARG A 231 -3.63 43.58 -21.99
CA ARG A 231 -2.17 43.77 -22.00
C ARG A 231 -1.54 43.27 -20.69
N GLU A 232 -2.10 43.62 -19.54
CA GLU A 232 -1.64 43.14 -18.23
C GLU A 232 -1.86 41.63 -18.09
N VAL A 233 -3.01 41.11 -18.54
CA VAL A 233 -3.32 39.67 -18.55
C VAL A 233 -2.28 38.91 -19.38
N LEU A 234 -1.93 39.39 -20.58
CA LEU A 234 -0.92 38.77 -21.45
C LEU A 234 0.48 38.75 -20.81
N LEU A 235 0.88 39.82 -20.12
CA LEU A 235 2.13 39.86 -19.37
C LEU A 235 2.13 38.85 -18.22
N THR A 236 1.03 38.76 -17.46
CA THR A 236 0.85 37.78 -16.38
C THR A 236 0.90 36.36 -16.94
N MET A 237 0.23 36.10 -18.06
CA MET A 237 0.22 34.79 -18.73
C MET A 237 1.63 34.37 -19.17
N ALA A 238 2.38 35.29 -19.76
CA ALA A 238 3.76 35.06 -20.23
C ALA A 238 4.70 34.74 -19.05
N SER A 239 4.60 35.50 -17.95
CA SER A 239 5.42 35.24 -16.74
C SER A 239 5.07 33.93 -16.03
N GLY A 240 3.77 33.56 -15.95
CA GLY A 240 3.29 32.37 -15.31
C GLY A 240 3.59 31.07 -16.05
N ARG A 241 3.83 31.10 -17.35
CA ARG A 241 4.19 29.94 -18.22
C ARG A 241 3.21 28.78 -18.18
N LEU A 242 1.98 28.99 -17.71
CA LEU A 242 0.94 27.97 -17.61
C LEU A 242 -0.14 28.11 -18.70
N GLY A 243 0.00 29.07 -19.63
CA GLY A 243 -0.94 29.31 -20.72
C GLY A 243 -2.34 29.76 -20.26
N CYS A 244 -2.46 30.23 -19.03
CA CYS A 244 -3.73 30.72 -18.48
C CYS A 244 -3.50 31.81 -17.43
N VAL A 245 -4.57 32.61 -17.17
CA VAL A 245 -4.68 33.54 -16.05
C VAL A 245 -6.06 33.43 -15.42
N GLY A 246 -6.11 33.25 -14.12
CA GLY A 246 -7.36 33.30 -13.36
C GLY A 246 -7.84 34.71 -13.20
N VAL A 247 -9.12 34.95 -13.45
CA VAL A 247 -9.74 36.27 -13.28
C VAL A 247 -10.49 36.30 -11.97
N VAL A 248 -10.15 37.26 -11.11
CA VAL A 248 -10.74 37.39 -9.77
C VAL A 248 -11.52 38.70 -9.65
N ASP A 249 -12.57 38.70 -8.84
CA ASP A 249 -13.35 39.85 -8.46
C ASP A 249 -12.66 40.72 -7.38
N GLY A 250 -13.34 41.79 -6.95
CA GLY A 250 -12.87 42.69 -5.90
C GLY A 250 -12.63 42.05 -4.54
N THR A 251 -13.19 40.85 -4.29
CA THR A 251 -13.00 40.06 -3.06
C THR A 251 -11.86 39.05 -3.19
N GLY A 252 -11.30 38.90 -4.38
CA GLY A 252 -10.30 37.89 -4.74
C GLY A 252 -10.89 36.51 -5.07
N ALA A 253 -12.21 36.42 -5.25
CA ALA A 253 -12.83 35.18 -5.68
C ALA A 253 -12.65 34.95 -7.18
N LEU A 254 -12.37 33.68 -7.58
CA LEU A 254 -12.22 33.28 -8.97
C LEU A 254 -13.57 33.33 -9.70
N ILE A 255 -13.69 34.16 -10.71
CA ILE A 255 -14.91 34.35 -11.52
C ILE A 255 -14.75 33.90 -12.98
N GLY A 256 -13.50 33.75 -13.44
CA GLY A 256 -13.22 33.35 -14.81
C GLY A 256 -11.78 32.90 -15.02
N ILE A 257 -11.50 32.51 -16.26
CA ILE A 257 -10.16 32.16 -16.73
C ILE A 257 -9.97 32.74 -18.14
N VAL A 258 -8.78 33.25 -18.40
CA VAL A 258 -8.31 33.59 -19.75
C VAL A 258 -7.22 32.56 -20.11
N THR A 259 -7.39 31.89 -21.23
CA THR A 259 -6.43 30.90 -21.75
C THR A 259 -5.85 31.39 -23.10
N ASP A 260 -4.78 30.74 -23.58
CA ASP A 260 -4.26 30.95 -24.94
C ASP A 260 -5.34 30.74 -26.01
N GLY A 261 -6.31 29.88 -25.77
CA GLY A 261 -7.47 29.66 -26.62
C GLY A 261 -8.40 30.87 -26.67
N ASP A 262 -8.62 31.55 -25.52
CA ASP A 262 -9.45 32.76 -25.44
C ASP A 262 -8.74 33.92 -26.16
N VAL A 263 -7.42 34.09 -25.94
CA VAL A 263 -6.61 35.08 -26.63
C VAL A 263 -6.72 34.92 -28.15
N ARG A 264 -6.57 33.71 -28.67
CA ARG A 264 -6.69 33.44 -30.11
C ARG A 264 -8.07 33.68 -30.66
N ARG A 265 -9.14 33.37 -29.92
CA ARG A 265 -10.54 33.64 -30.35
C ARG A 265 -10.87 35.11 -30.42
N HIS A 266 -10.23 35.93 -29.59
CA HIS A 266 -10.46 37.36 -29.53
C HIS A 266 -9.35 38.18 -30.22
N ALA A 267 -8.41 37.51 -30.93
CA ALA A 267 -7.32 38.19 -31.63
C ALA A 267 -7.84 39.25 -32.60
N GLY A 268 -7.47 40.53 -32.35
CA GLY A 268 -7.86 41.70 -33.12
C GLY A 268 -7.07 42.95 -32.68
N LYS A 269 -7.17 44.03 -33.41
CA LYS A 269 -6.38 45.26 -33.15
C LYS A 269 -6.72 45.92 -31.80
N ASP A 270 -7.86 45.61 -31.21
CA ASP A 270 -8.39 46.16 -29.97
C ASP A 270 -8.23 45.27 -28.75
N LEU A 271 -7.64 44.07 -28.89
CA LEU A 271 -7.54 43.10 -27.81
C LEU A 271 -6.88 43.68 -26.55
N GLU A 272 -5.77 44.33 -26.67
CA GLU A 272 -4.98 44.84 -25.53
C GLU A 272 -5.73 45.91 -24.70
N SER A 273 -6.71 46.60 -25.30
CA SER A 273 -7.53 47.60 -24.62
C SER A 273 -8.78 47.03 -23.97
N ARG A 274 -9.13 45.80 -24.26
CA ARG A 274 -10.25 45.10 -23.60
C ARG A 274 -9.91 44.76 -22.15
N THR A 275 -10.95 44.58 -21.34
CA THR A 275 -10.77 44.10 -19.97
C THR A 275 -10.81 42.57 -19.90
N ALA A 276 -10.17 42.01 -18.86
CA ALA A 276 -10.21 40.57 -18.57
C ALA A 276 -11.63 40.03 -18.52
N ALA A 277 -12.57 40.76 -17.90
CA ALA A 277 -13.97 40.38 -17.78
C ALA A 277 -14.69 40.18 -19.13
N THR A 278 -14.24 40.87 -20.19
CA THR A 278 -14.86 40.78 -21.53
C THR A 278 -14.32 39.64 -22.38
N VAL A 279 -13.15 39.10 -22.02
CA VAL A 279 -12.47 38.03 -22.77
C VAL A 279 -12.53 36.69 -22.06
N MET A 280 -12.64 36.69 -20.73
CA MET A 280 -12.59 35.47 -19.92
C MET A 280 -13.71 34.47 -20.24
N SER A 281 -13.39 33.19 -20.12
CA SER A 281 -14.37 32.13 -19.98
C SER A 281 -14.85 32.10 -18.52
N ARG A 282 -16.17 32.22 -18.30
CA ARG A 282 -16.78 32.23 -16.96
C ARG A 282 -16.92 30.81 -16.42
N SER A 283 -16.99 30.66 -15.08
CA SER A 283 -17.20 29.39 -14.37
C SER A 283 -16.16 28.34 -14.78
N PRO A 284 -14.86 28.61 -14.59
CA PRO A 284 -13.82 27.67 -14.94
C PRO A 284 -13.96 26.35 -14.15
N LYS A 285 -13.50 25.25 -14.74
CA LYS A 285 -13.36 24.01 -14.01
C LYS A 285 -12.30 24.17 -12.91
N ILE A 286 -12.57 23.60 -11.76
CA ILE A 286 -11.72 23.74 -10.57
C ILE A 286 -11.37 22.37 -10.01
N ALA A 287 -10.32 22.34 -9.19
CA ALA A 287 -9.96 21.20 -8.34
C ALA A 287 -9.92 21.65 -6.87
N HIS A 288 -9.76 20.68 -5.96
CA HIS A 288 -9.56 20.91 -4.54
C HIS A 288 -8.23 20.32 -4.08
N PRO A 289 -7.57 20.88 -3.03
CA PRO A 289 -6.26 20.42 -2.57
C PRO A 289 -6.27 18.92 -2.20
N GLY A 290 -7.34 18.44 -1.57
CA GLY A 290 -7.49 17.04 -1.15
C GLY A 290 -7.90 16.06 -2.25
N GLN A 291 -8.26 16.53 -3.45
CA GLN A 291 -8.62 15.68 -4.58
C GLN A 291 -7.42 14.87 -5.06
N LEU A 292 -7.63 13.64 -5.53
CA LEU A 292 -6.57 12.85 -6.13
C LEU A 292 -6.11 13.46 -7.46
N ALA A 293 -4.80 13.53 -7.67
CA ALA A 293 -4.24 14.12 -8.90
C ALA A 293 -4.62 13.32 -10.15
N VAL A 294 -4.84 12.01 -10.03
CA VAL A 294 -5.35 11.15 -11.13
C VAL A 294 -6.77 11.53 -11.53
N GLU A 295 -7.62 11.90 -10.57
CA GLU A 295 -8.99 12.37 -10.86
C GLU A 295 -8.97 13.74 -11.53
N ALA A 296 -8.07 14.64 -11.06
CA ALA A 296 -7.89 15.95 -11.70
C ALA A 296 -7.35 15.80 -13.13
N LEU A 297 -6.44 14.87 -13.39
CA LEU A 297 -5.96 14.54 -14.73
C LEU A 297 -7.08 14.02 -15.63
N ALA A 298 -7.91 13.11 -15.15
CA ALA A 298 -9.09 12.62 -15.87
C ALA A 298 -10.04 13.78 -16.20
N GLN A 299 -10.34 14.65 -15.22
CA GLN A 299 -11.16 15.84 -15.42
C GLN A 299 -10.58 16.78 -16.49
N MET A 300 -9.27 16.98 -16.53
CA MET A 300 -8.62 17.80 -17.58
C MET A 300 -8.74 17.14 -18.94
N THR A 301 -8.54 15.84 -19.03
CA THR A 301 -8.63 15.06 -20.27
C THR A 301 -10.04 15.06 -20.85
N ASP A 302 -11.04 14.75 -20.03
CA ASP A 302 -12.45 14.67 -20.44
C ASP A 302 -12.99 16.01 -20.91
N ASN A 303 -12.57 17.11 -20.26
CA ASN A 303 -12.97 18.47 -20.62
C ASN A 303 -12.06 19.12 -21.68
N LYS A 304 -11.00 18.42 -22.15
CA LYS A 304 -10.01 18.91 -23.13
C LYS A 304 -9.38 20.23 -22.69
N ILE A 305 -9.02 20.33 -21.41
CA ILE A 305 -8.34 21.46 -20.78
C ILE A 305 -7.01 21.00 -20.20
N THR A 306 -6.10 21.94 -20.00
CA THR A 306 -4.73 21.66 -19.53
C THR A 306 -4.45 22.23 -18.15
N GLN A 307 -5.37 23.02 -17.59
CA GLN A 307 -5.21 23.66 -16.28
C GLN A 307 -6.50 23.57 -15.45
N LEU A 308 -6.32 23.48 -14.12
CA LEU A 308 -7.38 23.62 -13.13
C LEU A 308 -6.92 24.58 -12.04
N PHE A 309 -7.68 25.65 -11.76
CA PHE A 309 -7.48 26.42 -10.56
C PHE A 309 -7.94 25.62 -9.35
N VAL A 310 -7.17 25.68 -8.27
CA VAL A 310 -7.43 24.93 -7.04
C VAL A 310 -8.04 25.86 -6.00
N LEU A 311 -9.20 25.51 -5.49
CA LEU A 311 -9.92 26.28 -4.48
C LEU A 311 -10.07 25.45 -3.21
N GLU A 312 -10.03 26.13 -2.03
CA GLU A 312 -10.39 25.47 -0.78
C GLU A 312 -11.85 24.97 -0.79
N ALA A 313 -12.09 23.87 -0.14
CA ALA A 313 -13.44 23.36 0.09
C ALA A 313 -14.10 24.19 1.21
N GLY A 314 -15.24 24.82 0.91
CA GLY A 314 -15.97 25.59 1.93
C GLY A 314 -17.00 26.57 1.35
N SER A 315 -17.73 27.25 2.23
CA SER A 315 -18.79 28.23 1.88
C SER A 315 -18.29 29.67 1.78
N GLY A 316 -16.98 29.91 1.92
CA GLY A 316 -16.36 31.23 1.84
C GLY A 316 -16.09 31.72 0.42
N PRO A 317 -15.46 32.90 0.25
CA PRO A 317 -15.01 33.40 -1.05
C PRO A 317 -14.13 32.35 -1.74
N LYS A 318 -14.45 32.00 -2.99
CA LYS A 318 -13.73 30.98 -3.78
C LYS A 318 -12.38 31.49 -4.27
N LYS A 319 -11.47 31.79 -3.32
CA LYS A 319 -10.13 32.28 -3.64
C LYS A 319 -9.24 31.14 -4.13
N PRO A 320 -8.48 31.33 -5.23
CA PRO A 320 -7.50 30.36 -5.68
C PRO A 320 -6.37 30.19 -4.66
N VAL A 321 -6.10 28.94 -4.26
CA VAL A 321 -4.97 28.54 -3.40
C VAL A 321 -3.87 27.84 -4.18
N GLY A 322 -4.14 27.55 -5.47
CA GLY A 322 -3.18 26.94 -6.39
C GLY A 322 -3.70 26.89 -7.81
N VAL A 323 -2.84 26.41 -8.71
CA VAL A 323 -3.16 26.02 -10.07
C VAL A 323 -2.41 24.74 -10.41
N LEU A 324 -3.12 23.77 -10.98
CA LEU A 324 -2.56 22.49 -11.43
C LEU A 324 -2.51 22.48 -12.95
N HIS A 325 -1.36 22.13 -13.51
CA HIS A 325 -1.19 21.96 -14.94
C HIS A 325 -1.05 20.47 -15.29
N ILE A 326 -1.57 20.05 -16.44
CA ILE A 326 -1.53 18.65 -16.89
C ILE A 326 -0.10 18.07 -16.91
N HIS A 327 0.89 18.89 -17.28
CA HIS A 327 2.29 18.45 -17.30
C HIS A 327 2.86 18.13 -15.90
N ASP A 328 2.30 18.70 -14.84
CA ASP A 328 2.71 18.34 -13.47
C ASP A 328 2.26 16.92 -13.13
N CYS A 329 1.04 16.55 -13.52
CA CYS A 329 0.54 15.17 -13.40
C CYS A 329 1.38 14.20 -14.23
N LEU A 330 1.70 14.54 -15.47
CA LEU A 330 2.51 13.67 -16.36
C LEU A 330 3.93 13.51 -15.82
N ARG A 331 4.57 14.56 -15.32
CA ARG A 331 5.90 14.48 -14.66
C ARG A 331 5.88 13.62 -13.41
N ALA A 332 4.77 13.61 -12.69
CA ALA A 332 4.56 12.71 -11.53
C ALA A 332 4.25 11.26 -11.93
N GLY A 333 4.20 10.94 -13.23
CA GLY A 333 3.97 9.60 -13.75
C GLY A 333 2.52 9.13 -13.64
N LEU A 334 1.55 10.05 -13.76
CA LEU A 334 0.11 9.77 -13.70
C LEU A 334 -0.53 9.59 -15.08
N GLY A 335 0.24 9.54 -16.15
CA GLY A 335 -0.23 9.38 -17.53
C GLY A 335 -0.04 7.99 -18.09
#